data_f9c11b4da989ab0440d2325579c1d2c6
#
_entry.id   f9c11b4da989ab0440d2325579c1d2c6
#
_cell.length_a   1.000
_cell.length_b   1.000
_cell.length_c   1.000
_cell.angle_alpha   90.00
_cell.angle_beta   90.00
_cell.angle_gamma   90.00
#
_symmetry.space_group_name_H-M   'P 1'
#
loop_
_entity.id
_entity.type
_entity.pdbx_description
1 polymer ?
#
loop_
_entity_poly.entity_id
_entity_poly.type
_entity_poly.pdbx_seq_one_letter_code
_entity_poly.pdbx_strand_id
1 'polypeptide(L)'
;DVRGLATKLAETLVVDLGAPVEVQGRQVFLGTSIGITLFPEDAASGTTLMKNGDIAMYQAKVAGKNCFRFYSRAMNQAVERRVHLEQELRGAWDRGELSLVYQPVFRLVDGAMIGAEALLRWRHPELGFVAPSVFIDVAEQSGLIETIGPQVLRAACEDTVRWQQAHPNAEKMFVSVNVSPRQLRSGDLPRQVATTLRE
;
A
#
# COMPACT_ATOMS: atom_id res chain seq x y z
N ASP A 1 -29.81 23.82 -4.36
CA ASP A 1 -29.11 22.57 -4.67
C ASP A 1 -28.41 22.07 -3.39
N VAL A 2 -28.90 20.94 -2.86
CA VAL A 2 -28.39 20.33 -1.61
C VAL A 2 -26.91 19.96 -1.72
N ARG A 3 -26.50 19.45 -2.87
CA ARG A 3 -25.11 19.06 -3.11
C ARG A 3 -24.16 20.27 -3.07
N GLY A 4 -24.56 21.41 -3.67
CA GLY A 4 -23.78 22.63 -3.62
C GLY A 4 -23.66 23.20 -2.22
N LEU A 5 -24.73 23.10 -1.40
CA LEU A 5 -24.70 23.52 0.01
C LEU A 5 -23.75 22.63 0.83
N ALA A 6 -23.86 21.29 0.65
CA ALA A 6 -22.97 20.34 1.31
C ALA A 6 -21.49 20.53 0.92
N THR A 7 -21.23 20.85 -0.34
CA THR A 7 -19.88 21.16 -0.83
C THR A 7 -19.30 22.38 -0.09
N LYS A 8 -20.04 23.50 -0.06
CA LYS A 8 -19.59 24.74 0.61
C LYS A 8 -19.31 24.50 2.10
N LEU A 9 -20.21 23.77 2.78
CA LEU A 9 -20.03 23.44 4.18
C LEU A 9 -18.76 22.59 4.40
N ALA A 10 -18.55 21.58 3.57
CA ALA A 10 -17.39 20.72 3.67
C ALA A 10 -16.08 21.48 3.39
N GLU A 11 -16.06 22.36 2.39
CA GLU A 11 -14.91 23.24 2.10
C GLU A 11 -14.58 24.14 3.30
N THR A 12 -15.59 24.79 3.88
CA THR A 12 -15.42 25.61 5.07
C THR A 12 -14.85 24.81 6.23
N LEU A 13 -15.40 23.63 6.52
CA LEU A 13 -14.92 22.77 7.61
C LEU A 13 -13.48 22.28 7.38
N VAL A 14 -13.10 21.96 6.16
CA VAL A 14 -11.73 21.55 5.84
C VAL A 14 -10.75 22.69 6.08
N VAL A 15 -11.11 23.92 5.69
CA VAL A 15 -10.27 25.10 5.89
C VAL A 15 -10.18 25.49 7.37
N ASP A 16 -11.31 25.59 8.05
CA ASP A 16 -11.36 26.07 9.44
C ASP A 16 -10.71 25.09 10.41
N LEU A 17 -10.95 23.78 10.22
CA LEU A 17 -10.32 22.73 11.04
C LEU A 17 -8.86 22.47 10.65
N GLY A 18 -8.44 22.90 9.46
CA GLY A 18 -7.04 22.85 9.02
C GLY A 18 -6.18 24.00 9.55
N ALA A 19 -6.80 25.03 10.16
CA ALA A 19 -6.07 26.12 10.79
C ALA A 19 -5.24 25.62 11.99
N PRO A 20 -4.01 26.15 12.18
CA PRO A 20 -3.18 25.72 13.30
C PRO A 20 -3.83 26.11 14.64
N VAL A 21 -3.85 25.13 15.56
CA VAL A 21 -4.34 25.31 16.93
C VAL A 21 -3.16 25.36 17.88
N GLU A 22 -3.12 26.34 18.77
CA GLU A 22 -2.10 26.42 19.79
C GLU A 22 -2.45 25.54 20.99
N VAL A 23 -1.58 24.55 21.27
CA VAL A 23 -1.72 23.67 22.43
C VAL A 23 -0.44 23.72 23.24
N GLN A 24 -0.52 24.21 24.48
CA GLN A 24 0.64 24.36 25.40
C GLN A 24 1.84 25.08 24.78
N GLY A 25 1.60 26.17 24.05
CA GLY A 25 2.63 26.99 23.40
C GLY A 25 3.22 26.37 22.13
N ARG A 26 2.62 25.30 21.59
CA ARG A 26 3.01 24.66 20.33
C ARG A 26 1.88 24.72 19.32
N GLN A 27 2.22 25.05 18.07
CA GLN A 27 1.26 24.98 16.98
C GLN A 27 1.06 23.52 16.54
N VAL A 28 -0.19 23.06 16.57
CA VAL A 28 -0.62 21.74 16.13
C VAL A 28 -1.49 21.93 14.89
N PHE A 29 -1.15 21.21 13.82
CA PHE A 29 -1.93 21.18 12.58
C PHE A 29 -2.83 19.96 12.59
N LEU A 30 -4.12 20.17 12.50
CA LEU A 30 -5.12 19.12 12.40
C LEU A 30 -5.63 19.05 10.96
N GLY A 31 -5.85 17.83 10.47
CA GLY A 31 -6.50 17.63 9.17
C GLY A 31 -7.81 16.90 9.37
N THR A 32 -8.83 17.25 8.59
CA THR A 32 -10.11 16.57 8.64
C THR A 32 -10.42 15.84 7.33
N SER A 33 -11.05 14.67 7.43
CA SER A 33 -11.53 13.91 6.27
C SER A 33 -13.03 13.73 6.42
N ILE A 34 -13.81 14.17 5.42
CA ILE A 34 -15.25 14.24 5.48
C ILE A 34 -15.86 13.33 4.41
N GLY A 35 -16.73 12.40 4.81
CA GLY A 35 -17.59 11.65 3.90
C GLY A 35 -18.97 12.29 3.84
N ILE A 36 -19.51 12.45 2.64
CA ILE A 36 -20.82 13.08 2.41
C ILE A 36 -21.74 12.09 1.72
N THR A 37 -22.92 11.91 2.28
CA THR A 37 -24.03 11.16 1.68
C THR A 37 -25.29 12.01 1.59
N LEU A 38 -26.06 11.82 0.55
CA LEU A 38 -27.29 12.58 0.29
C LEU A 38 -28.50 11.64 0.37
N PHE A 39 -29.52 12.08 1.12
CA PHE A 39 -30.80 11.39 1.16
C PHE A 39 -31.76 12.02 0.14
N PRO A 40 -32.55 11.22 -0.60
CA PRO A 40 -32.60 9.75 -0.65
C PRO A 40 -31.64 9.13 -1.69
N GLU A 41 -30.78 9.90 -2.34
CA GLU A 41 -29.96 9.49 -3.51
C GLU A 41 -29.00 8.32 -3.17
N ASP A 42 -28.33 8.41 -2.04
CA ASP A 42 -27.27 7.47 -1.66
C ASP A 42 -27.77 6.30 -0.82
N ALA A 43 -28.94 6.42 -0.17
CA ALA A 43 -29.58 5.33 0.57
C ALA A 43 -31.03 5.66 0.96
N ALA A 44 -31.83 4.61 1.19
CA ALA A 44 -33.21 4.72 1.67
C ALA A 44 -33.35 4.63 3.19
N SER A 45 -32.27 4.35 3.94
CA SER A 45 -32.29 4.22 5.40
C SER A 45 -31.12 4.96 6.06
N GLY A 46 -31.34 5.44 7.28
CA GLY A 46 -30.29 6.12 8.06
C GLY A 46 -29.05 5.25 8.31
N THR A 47 -29.23 3.97 8.60
CA THR A 47 -28.14 3.02 8.80
C THR A 47 -27.26 2.89 7.54
N THR A 48 -27.90 2.78 6.37
CA THR A 48 -27.19 2.69 5.09
C THR A 48 -26.49 4.00 4.76
N LEU A 49 -27.12 5.16 5.06
CA LEU A 49 -26.48 6.47 4.88
C LEU A 49 -25.21 6.59 5.71
N MET A 50 -25.24 6.22 6.98
CA MET A 50 -24.08 6.26 7.86
C MET A 50 -22.95 5.36 7.32
N LYS A 51 -23.28 4.11 6.96
CA LYS A 51 -22.30 3.20 6.34
C LYS A 51 -21.66 3.79 5.08
N ASN A 52 -22.46 4.38 4.20
CA ASN A 52 -21.99 4.99 2.98
C ASN A 52 -21.15 6.25 3.25
N GLY A 53 -21.49 7.02 4.27
CA GLY A 53 -20.70 8.15 4.76
C GLY A 53 -19.33 7.73 5.28
N ASP A 54 -19.27 6.65 6.04
CA ASP A 54 -17.99 6.08 6.53
C ASP A 54 -17.09 5.63 5.37
N ILE A 55 -17.66 5.01 4.34
CA ILE A 55 -16.93 4.61 3.14
C ILE A 55 -16.37 5.86 2.41
N ALA A 56 -17.17 6.89 2.23
CA ALA A 56 -16.73 8.13 1.60
C ALA A 56 -15.64 8.85 2.43
N MET A 57 -15.78 8.87 3.75
CA MET A 57 -14.77 9.42 4.67
C MET A 57 -13.46 8.62 4.60
N TYR A 58 -13.54 7.30 4.53
CA TYR A 58 -12.35 6.45 4.35
C TYR A 58 -11.65 6.76 3.03
N GLN A 59 -12.39 6.92 1.93
CA GLN A 59 -11.84 7.34 0.65
C GLN A 59 -11.19 8.73 0.70
N ALA A 60 -11.72 9.67 1.49
CA ALA A 60 -11.08 10.95 1.73
C ALA A 60 -9.74 10.78 2.47
N LYS A 61 -9.65 9.86 3.44
CA LYS A 61 -8.39 9.53 4.14
C LYS A 61 -7.32 8.94 3.21
N VAL A 62 -7.73 8.03 2.33
CA VAL A 62 -6.84 7.39 1.34
C VAL A 62 -6.38 8.40 0.28
N ALA A 63 -7.23 9.33 -0.11
CA ALA A 63 -6.93 10.37 -1.11
C ALA A 63 -5.96 11.47 -0.63
N GLY A 64 -5.32 11.30 0.54
CA GLY A 64 -4.34 12.25 1.08
C GLY A 64 -4.81 12.98 2.32
N LYS A 65 -5.96 12.65 2.87
CA LYS A 65 -6.57 13.32 4.04
C LYS A 65 -6.90 14.80 3.76
N ASN A 66 -7.36 15.52 4.76
CA ASN A 66 -7.68 16.95 4.69
C ASN A 66 -8.53 17.33 3.46
N CYS A 67 -9.52 16.51 3.16
CA CYS A 67 -10.43 16.72 2.04
C CYS A 67 -11.80 16.08 2.33
N PHE A 68 -12.76 16.32 1.47
CA PHE A 68 -14.06 15.66 1.51
C PHE A 68 -14.29 14.79 0.26
N ARG A 69 -15.16 13.82 0.38
CA ARG A 69 -15.65 12.98 -0.72
C ARG A 69 -17.14 12.76 -0.59
N PHE A 70 -17.84 12.91 -1.71
CA PHE A 70 -19.21 12.40 -1.82
C PHE A 70 -19.17 10.90 -2.04
N TYR A 71 -20.09 10.21 -1.41
CA TYR A 71 -20.28 8.79 -1.67
C TYR A 71 -20.60 8.52 -3.14
N SER A 72 -20.13 7.40 -3.63
CA SER A 72 -20.55 6.82 -4.91
C SER A 72 -20.61 5.30 -4.77
N ARG A 73 -21.46 4.65 -5.55
CA ARG A 73 -21.57 3.18 -5.56
C ARG A 73 -20.26 2.50 -5.93
N ALA A 74 -19.44 3.14 -6.76
CA ALA A 74 -18.11 2.64 -7.12
C ALA A 74 -17.18 2.52 -5.91
N MET A 75 -17.36 3.35 -4.86
CA MET A 75 -16.59 3.26 -3.61
C MET A 75 -16.89 1.97 -2.83
N ASN A 76 -18.15 1.52 -2.81
CA ASN A 76 -18.52 0.22 -2.23
C ASN A 76 -17.77 -0.92 -2.93
N GLN A 77 -17.84 -0.94 -4.25
CA GLN A 77 -17.14 -1.96 -5.04
C GLN A 77 -15.62 -1.96 -4.80
N ALA A 78 -15.02 -0.76 -4.64
CA ALA A 78 -13.62 -0.64 -4.32
C ALA A 78 -13.28 -1.22 -2.94
N VAL A 79 -14.12 -0.98 -1.93
CA VAL A 79 -13.96 -1.56 -0.58
C VAL A 79 -14.11 -3.08 -0.62
N GLU A 80 -15.14 -3.60 -1.27
CA GLU A 80 -15.38 -5.05 -1.41
C GLU A 80 -14.22 -5.74 -2.13
N ARG A 81 -13.74 -5.15 -3.26
CA ARG A 81 -12.58 -5.65 -3.98
C ARG A 81 -11.32 -5.66 -3.12
N ARG A 82 -11.13 -4.63 -2.30
CA ARG A 82 -9.97 -4.55 -1.41
C ARG A 82 -10.00 -5.63 -0.33
N VAL A 83 -11.17 -5.83 0.32
CA VAL A 83 -11.37 -6.89 1.31
C VAL A 83 -11.11 -8.26 0.69
N HIS A 84 -11.61 -8.48 -0.51
CA HIS A 84 -11.36 -9.71 -1.26
C HIS A 84 -9.86 -9.90 -1.55
N LEU A 85 -9.18 -8.87 -2.07
CA LEU A 85 -7.74 -8.95 -2.32
C LEU A 85 -6.93 -9.19 -1.04
N GLU A 86 -7.32 -8.62 0.09
CA GLU A 86 -6.67 -8.88 1.38
C GLU A 86 -6.81 -10.34 1.79
N GLN A 87 -8.00 -10.92 1.65
CA GLN A 87 -8.25 -12.33 1.96
C GLN A 87 -7.43 -13.25 1.06
N GLU A 88 -7.43 -12.98 -0.24
CA GLU A 88 -6.69 -13.79 -1.22
C GLU A 88 -5.16 -13.64 -1.07
N LEU A 89 -4.67 -12.48 -0.67
CA LEU A 89 -3.24 -12.27 -0.46
C LEU A 89 -2.69 -13.07 0.74
N ARG A 90 -3.56 -13.42 1.70
CA ARG A 90 -3.18 -14.32 2.80
C ARG A 90 -2.81 -15.69 2.26
N GLY A 91 -1.59 -16.13 2.53
CA GLY A 91 -1.07 -17.41 2.04
C GLY A 91 -0.78 -17.47 0.53
N ALA A 92 -0.85 -16.35 -0.20
CA ALA A 92 -0.54 -16.30 -1.63
C ALA A 92 0.91 -16.73 -1.96
N TRP A 93 1.84 -16.52 -1.02
CA TRP A 93 3.21 -17.01 -1.16
C TRP A 93 3.26 -18.55 -1.13
N ASP A 94 2.63 -19.16 -0.15
CA ASP A 94 2.64 -20.62 0.03
C ASP A 94 1.91 -21.33 -1.10
N ARG A 95 0.93 -20.67 -1.73
CA ARG A 95 0.25 -21.18 -2.93
C ARG A 95 1.04 -20.96 -4.23
N GLY A 96 2.22 -20.31 -4.16
CA GLY A 96 3.04 -20.06 -5.34
C GLY A 96 2.50 -18.98 -6.28
N GLU A 97 1.60 -18.14 -5.81
CA GLU A 97 1.00 -17.05 -6.57
C GLU A 97 1.89 -15.79 -6.57
N LEU A 98 2.71 -15.62 -5.52
CA LEU A 98 3.71 -14.56 -5.42
C LEU A 98 5.05 -15.06 -5.95
N SER A 99 5.71 -14.25 -6.76
CA SER A 99 7.00 -14.54 -7.35
C SER A 99 7.84 -13.27 -7.48
N LEU A 100 9.15 -13.44 -7.63
CA LEU A 100 10.06 -12.34 -7.94
C LEU A 100 10.39 -12.30 -9.42
N VAL A 101 10.42 -11.11 -9.98
CA VAL A 101 11.09 -10.82 -11.24
C VAL A 101 12.18 -9.81 -10.97
N TYR A 102 13.21 -9.77 -11.83
CA TYR A 102 14.40 -8.98 -11.58
C TYR A 102 14.62 -7.98 -12.71
N GLN A 103 14.78 -6.73 -12.33
CA GLN A 103 15.16 -5.67 -13.27
C GLN A 103 16.66 -5.44 -13.18
N PRO A 104 17.43 -5.66 -14.25
CA PRO A 104 18.88 -5.51 -14.20
C PRO A 104 19.29 -4.04 -14.04
N VAL A 105 20.36 -3.84 -13.25
CA VAL A 105 21.00 -2.54 -13.03
C VAL A 105 22.34 -2.54 -13.74
N PHE A 106 22.52 -1.53 -14.61
CA PHE A 106 23.73 -1.38 -15.42
C PHE A 106 24.54 -0.17 -14.98
N ARG A 107 25.86 -0.30 -15.01
CA ARG A 107 26.77 0.81 -14.80
C ARG A 107 26.85 1.65 -16.07
N LEU A 108 26.60 2.95 -15.97
CA LEU A 108 26.50 3.83 -17.14
C LEU A 108 27.82 4.00 -17.92
N VAL A 109 28.97 3.86 -17.25
CA VAL A 109 30.31 4.12 -17.86
C VAL A 109 30.71 3.06 -18.87
N ASP A 110 30.38 1.79 -18.63
CA ASP A 110 30.84 0.65 -19.41
C ASP A 110 29.71 -0.32 -19.82
N GLY A 111 28.46 -0.04 -19.42
CA GLY A 111 27.32 -0.90 -19.70
C GLY A 111 27.35 -2.24 -18.98
N ALA A 112 28.23 -2.43 -18.01
CA ALA A 112 28.31 -3.68 -17.25
C ALA A 112 27.11 -3.81 -16.32
N MET A 113 26.51 -5.01 -16.28
CA MET A 113 25.48 -5.35 -15.29
C MET A 113 26.14 -5.48 -13.92
N ILE A 114 25.65 -4.71 -12.95
CA ILE A 114 26.23 -4.64 -11.59
C ILE A 114 25.30 -5.18 -10.52
N GLY A 115 24.04 -5.42 -10.85
CA GLY A 115 23.04 -5.92 -9.91
C GLY A 115 21.67 -6.02 -10.54
N ALA A 116 20.68 -6.28 -9.69
CA ALA A 116 19.27 -6.31 -10.08
C ALA A 116 18.38 -5.79 -8.97
N GLU A 117 17.23 -5.26 -9.31
CA GLU A 117 16.14 -4.96 -8.38
C GLU A 117 15.13 -6.12 -8.35
N ALA A 118 14.88 -6.67 -7.17
CA ALA A 118 13.86 -7.67 -6.97
C ALA A 118 12.48 -7.00 -6.88
N LEU A 119 11.59 -7.41 -7.77
CA LEU A 119 10.26 -6.84 -7.91
C LEU A 119 9.21 -7.92 -7.71
N LEU A 120 8.42 -7.79 -6.65
CA LEU A 120 7.34 -8.73 -6.33
C LEU A 120 6.23 -8.68 -7.39
N ARG A 121 5.74 -9.85 -7.78
CA ARG A 121 4.63 -10.04 -8.70
C ARG A 121 3.60 -10.96 -8.08
N TRP A 122 2.34 -10.67 -8.33
CA TRP A 122 1.23 -11.52 -7.93
C TRP A 122 0.44 -11.99 -9.14
N ARG A 123 0.42 -13.29 -9.32
CA ARG A 123 -0.39 -13.96 -10.33
C ARG A 123 -1.54 -14.70 -9.67
N HIS A 124 -2.66 -14.02 -9.53
CA HIS A 124 -3.87 -14.61 -8.96
C HIS A 124 -4.52 -15.57 -9.95
N PRO A 125 -5.05 -16.75 -9.49
CA PRO A 125 -5.64 -17.74 -10.39
C PRO A 125 -6.83 -17.22 -11.20
N GLU A 126 -7.68 -16.40 -10.60
CA GLU A 126 -8.88 -15.86 -11.26
C GLU A 126 -8.68 -14.44 -11.83
N LEU A 127 -7.96 -13.57 -11.11
CA LEU A 127 -7.78 -12.18 -11.50
C LEU A 127 -6.60 -11.97 -12.48
N GLY A 128 -5.79 -13.01 -12.70
CA GLY A 128 -4.57 -12.88 -13.48
C GLY A 128 -3.48 -12.05 -12.76
N PHE A 129 -2.79 -11.20 -13.49
CA PHE A 129 -1.76 -10.33 -12.89
C PHE A 129 -2.40 -9.17 -12.14
N VAL A 130 -2.16 -9.13 -10.82
CA VAL A 130 -2.54 -8.00 -9.97
C VAL A 130 -1.38 -7.01 -9.93
N ALA A 131 -1.65 -5.74 -10.20
CA ALA A 131 -0.62 -4.71 -10.24
C ALA A 131 0.05 -4.51 -8.86
N PRO A 132 1.38 -4.39 -8.79
CA PRO A 132 2.10 -4.18 -7.53
C PRO A 132 1.57 -3.01 -6.70
N SER A 133 1.26 -1.88 -7.34
CA SER A 133 0.68 -0.70 -6.67
C SER A 133 -0.66 -1.00 -5.96
N VAL A 134 -1.39 -2.02 -6.40
CA VAL A 134 -2.68 -2.41 -5.80
C VAL A 134 -2.46 -3.34 -4.62
N PHE A 135 -1.74 -4.46 -4.80
CA PHE A 135 -1.63 -5.46 -3.74
C PHE A 135 -0.60 -5.10 -2.66
N ILE A 136 0.44 -4.34 -2.99
CA ILE A 136 1.40 -3.85 -1.98
C ILE A 136 0.70 -2.87 -1.02
N ASP A 137 -0.13 -1.96 -1.54
CA ASP A 137 -0.95 -1.07 -0.71
C ASP A 137 -1.89 -1.86 0.22
N VAL A 138 -2.52 -2.92 -0.29
CA VAL A 138 -3.32 -3.85 0.52
C VAL A 138 -2.46 -4.52 1.59
N ALA A 139 -1.29 -5.05 1.23
CA ALA A 139 -0.36 -5.71 2.16
C ALA A 139 0.13 -4.78 3.27
N GLU A 140 0.45 -3.53 2.93
CA GLU A 140 0.89 -2.53 3.90
C GLU A 140 -0.21 -2.16 4.88
N GLN A 141 -1.42 -1.88 4.40
CA GLN A 141 -2.52 -1.45 5.26
C GLN A 141 -3.06 -2.58 6.14
N SER A 142 -3.09 -3.81 5.64
CA SER A 142 -3.52 -5.00 6.41
C SER A 142 -2.44 -5.56 7.34
N GLY A 143 -1.17 -5.18 7.16
CA GLY A 143 -0.03 -5.76 7.89
C GLY A 143 0.57 -7.00 7.26
N LEU A 144 0.01 -7.53 6.19
CA LEU A 144 0.54 -8.71 5.49
C LEU A 144 1.96 -8.50 4.94
N ILE A 145 2.36 -7.24 4.73
CA ILE A 145 3.72 -6.91 4.27
C ILE A 145 4.79 -7.38 5.28
N GLU A 146 4.46 -7.47 6.57
CA GLU A 146 5.36 -7.95 7.62
C GLU A 146 5.60 -9.47 7.53
N THR A 147 4.67 -10.20 6.93
CA THR A 147 4.80 -11.64 6.66
C THR A 147 5.42 -11.90 5.29
N ILE A 148 5.02 -11.14 4.28
CA ILE A 148 5.50 -11.30 2.91
C ILE A 148 6.96 -10.84 2.77
N GLY A 149 7.34 -9.73 3.43
CA GLY A 149 8.66 -9.13 3.30
C GLY A 149 9.83 -10.06 3.62
N PRO A 150 9.83 -10.80 4.73
CA PRO A 150 10.86 -11.79 5.02
C PRO A 150 10.98 -12.89 3.97
N GLN A 151 9.86 -13.35 3.39
CA GLN A 151 9.84 -14.34 2.32
C GLN A 151 10.46 -13.79 1.03
N VAL A 152 10.14 -12.55 0.69
CA VAL A 152 10.75 -11.83 -0.45
C VAL A 152 12.26 -11.68 -0.26
N LEU A 153 12.70 -11.27 0.93
CA LEU A 153 14.12 -11.09 1.24
C LEU A 153 14.89 -12.41 1.10
N ARG A 154 14.36 -13.48 1.69
CA ARG A 154 14.95 -14.82 1.59
C ARG A 154 15.07 -15.29 0.15
N ALA A 155 13.98 -15.23 -0.61
CA ALA A 155 13.96 -15.65 -2.01
C ALA A 155 14.96 -14.84 -2.87
N ALA A 156 15.07 -13.52 -2.64
CA ALA A 156 16.02 -12.68 -3.34
C ALA A 156 17.48 -13.03 -3.00
N CYS A 157 17.79 -13.37 -1.75
CA CYS A 157 19.12 -13.85 -1.36
C CYS A 157 19.46 -15.20 -1.98
N GLU A 158 18.54 -16.17 -1.94
CA GLU A 158 18.72 -17.48 -2.55
C GLU A 158 18.94 -17.40 -4.06
N ASP A 159 18.18 -16.56 -4.77
CA ASP A 159 18.38 -16.32 -6.20
C ASP A 159 19.74 -15.71 -6.48
N THR A 160 20.17 -14.75 -5.67
CA THR A 160 21.47 -14.09 -5.80
C THR A 160 22.60 -15.09 -5.65
N VAL A 161 22.55 -15.95 -4.64
CA VAL A 161 23.56 -17.02 -4.42
C VAL A 161 23.60 -17.99 -5.61
N ARG A 162 22.45 -18.39 -6.13
CA ARG A 162 22.38 -19.27 -7.32
C ARG A 162 23.04 -18.62 -8.53
N TRP A 163 22.85 -17.32 -8.76
CA TRP A 163 23.49 -16.64 -9.88
C TRP A 163 25.00 -16.48 -9.70
N GLN A 164 25.44 -16.16 -8.49
CA GLN A 164 26.87 -16.06 -8.17
C GLN A 164 27.60 -17.40 -8.38
N GLN A 165 26.95 -18.52 -8.00
CA GLN A 165 27.50 -19.87 -8.22
C GLN A 165 27.49 -20.28 -9.69
N ALA A 166 26.48 -19.88 -10.46
CA ALA A 166 26.35 -20.23 -11.88
C ALA A 166 27.26 -19.40 -12.81
N HIS A 167 27.67 -18.21 -12.40
CA HIS A 167 28.39 -17.26 -13.24
C HIS A 167 29.59 -16.66 -12.52
N PRO A 168 30.84 -16.97 -12.95
CA PRO A 168 32.06 -16.47 -12.28
C PRO A 168 32.17 -14.95 -12.18
N ASN A 169 31.53 -14.22 -13.10
CA ASN A 169 31.54 -12.75 -13.10
C ASN A 169 30.44 -12.13 -12.20
N ALA A 170 29.59 -12.95 -11.60
CA ALA A 170 28.48 -12.51 -10.77
C ALA A 170 28.83 -12.34 -9.28
N GLU A 171 30.06 -12.65 -8.86
CA GLU A 171 30.52 -12.54 -7.47
C GLU A 171 30.27 -11.17 -6.83
N LYS A 172 30.26 -10.11 -7.62
CA LYS A 172 30.09 -8.72 -7.17
C LYS A 172 28.68 -8.17 -7.46
N MET A 173 27.78 -9.00 -7.96
CA MET A 173 26.40 -8.57 -8.20
C MET A 173 25.67 -8.40 -6.88
N PHE A 174 24.93 -7.30 -6.78
CA PHE A 174 24.00 -7.08 -5.68
C PHE A 174 22.55 -7.26 -6.13
N VAL A 175 21.67 -7.54 -5.18
CA VAL A 175 20.23 -7.46 -5.40
C VAL A 175 19.66 -6.45 -4.40
N SER A 176 18.88 -5.50 -4.90
CA SER A 176 18.12 -4.57 -4.06
C SER A 176 16.70 -5.12 -3.84
N VAL A 177 16.25 -5.03 -2.60
CA VAL A 177 14.90 -5.42 -2.19
C VAL A 177 14.19 -4.21 -1.61
N ASN A 178 13.00 -3.91 -2.12
CA ASN A 178 12.17 -2.82 -1.64
C ASN A 178 11.64 -3.12 -0.24
N VAL A 179 11.72 -2.15 0.65
CA VAL A 179 11.26 -2.26 2.05
C VAL A 179 10.15 -1.24 2.30
N SER A 180 9.06 -1.70 2.89
CA SER A 180 7.93 -0.86 3.28
C SER A 180 8.26 -0.01 4.51
N PRO A 181 7.76 1.24 4.60
CA PRO A 181 7.83 2.05 5.81
C PRO A 181 7.26 1.34 7.06
N ARG A 182 6.31 0.44 6.87
CA ARG A 182 5.74 -0.35 7.97
C ARG A 182 6.75 -1.35 8.53
N GLN A 183 7.50 -2.04 7.68
CA GLN A 183 8.58 -2.95 8.09
C GLN A 183 9.70 -2.23 8.84
N LEU A 184 10.02 -0.98 8.45
CA LEU A 184 10.99 -0.16 9.17
C LEU A 184 10.51 0.20 10.58
N ARG A 185 9.22 0.50 10.76
CA ARG A 185 8.65 0.87 12.06
C ARG A 185 8.56 -0.30 13.04
N SER A 186 8.51 -1.54 12.57
CA SER A 186 8.48 -2.73 13.44
C SER A 186 9.75 -2.91 14.27
N GLY A 187 10.88 -2.35 13.83
CA GLY A 187 12.19 -2.45 14.47
C GLY A 187 12.89 -3.80 14.27
N ASP A 188 12.25 -4.79 13.71
CA ASP A 188 12.78 -6.15 13.52
C ASP A 188 13.58 -6.34 12.24
N LEU A 189 13.51 -5.42 11.30
CA LEU A 189 14.14 -5.55 9.99
C LEU A 189 15.67 -5.84 10.06
N PRO A 190 16.47 -5.15 10.89
CA PRO A 190 17.90 -5.44 10.96
C PRO A 190 18.19 -6.88 11.39
N ARG A 191 17.40 -7.42 12.32
CA ARG A 191 17.51 -8.81 12.78
C ARG A 191 17.11 -9.79 11.67
N GLN A 192 16.03 -9.53 10.97
CA GLN A 192 15.57 -10.35 9.83
C GLN A 192 16.64 -10.42 8.74
N VAL A 193 17.20 -9.27 8.33
CA VAL A 193 18.29 -9.20 7.34
C VAL A 193 19.50 -9.99 7.82
N ALA A 194 19.95 -9.76 9.07
CA ALA A 194 21.12 -10.48 9.62
C ALA A 194 20.90 -11.99 9.69
N THR A 195 19.69 -12.45 9.95
CA THR A 195 19.34 -13.88 9.98
C THR A 195 19.37 -14.45 8.58
N THR A 196 18.69 -13.83 7.61
CA THR A 196 18.63 -14.30 6.23
C THR A 196 20.00 -14.35 5.55
N LEU A 197 20.91 -13.41 5.87
CA LEU A 197 22.27 -13.41 5.30
C LEU A 197 23.22 -14.47 5.92
N ARG A 198 22.82 -15.13 7.00
CA ARG A 198 23.60 -16.21 7.64
C ARG A 198 23.15 -17.60 7.21
N GLU A 199 21.93 -17.75 6.75
CA GLU A 199 21.34 -18.96 6.21
C GLU A 199 21.87 -19.25 4.78
#